data_80aae1c64b3eacd9a4c57b4f5015f94c
#
_entry.id   80aae1c64b3eacd9a4c57b4f5015f94c
#
_cell.length_a   1.000
_cell.length_b   1.000
_cell.length_c   1.000
_cell.angle_alpha   90.00
_cell.angle_beta   90.00
_cell.angle_gamma   90.00
#
_symmetry.space_group_name_H-M   'P 1'
#
loop_
_entity.id
_entity.type
_entity.pdbx_description
1 polymer ?
#
loop_
_entity_poly.entity_id
_entity_poly.type
_entity_poly.pdbx_seq_one_letter_code
_entity_poly.pdbx_strand_id
1 'polypeptide(L)'
;MSDPFKGGQPDEGPGHMNIHEYQAKKLFKEAGVAVLNGLHCRDVEGAVAAYRKLGSGVVAVKSQIHAGGRGKGTLVDPVTREKIMDGGVKIALNEDDVRNFATNILGNVIVTNQTGDDGKLVNNLYVEAGCDIAHEYYLAVLVDRA
;
A
#
# COMPACT_ATOMS: atom_id res chain seq x y z
N MET A 1 -11.63 -31.48 -3.89
CA MET A 1 -11.75 -30.41 -2.89
C MET A 1 -11.35 -29.12 -3.59
N SER A 2 -12.32 -28.32 -3.98
CA SER A 2 -12.10 -27.07 -4.74
C SER A 2 -11.64 -25.98 -3.78
N ASP A 3 -10.53 -25.35 -4.13
CA ASP A 3 -9.94 -24.21 -3.42
C ASP A 3 -10.94 -23.02 -3.45
N PRO A 4 -11.45 -22.53 -2.30
CA PRO A 4 -12.42 -21.45 -2.25
C PRO A 4 -11.82 -20.05 -2.51
N PHE A 5 -10.53 -19.93 -2.82
CA PHE A 5 -9.86 -18.66 -3.06
C PHE A 5 -9.50 -18.37 -4.52
N LYS A 6 -10.05 -19.12 -5.47
CA LYS A 6 -10.01 -18.73 -6.89
C LYS A 6 -11.08 -17.70 -7.22
N GLY A 7 -11.01 -16.54 -6.62
CA GLY A 7 -11.59 -15.32 -7.16
C GLY A 7 -10.71 -14.88 -8.34
N GLY A 8 -11.22 -15.06 -9.56
CA GLY A 8 -10.50 -14.75 -10.78
C GLY A 8 -10.08 -13.28 -10.81
N GLN A 9 -8.77 -13.05 -10.83
CA GLN A 9 -8.23 -11.79 -11.34
C GLN A 9 -8.61 -11.72 -12.82
N PRO A 10 -9.02 -10.55 -13.33
CA PRO A 10 -9.19 -10.38 -14.77
C PRO A 10 -7.84 -10.71 -15.42
N ASP A 11 -7.92 -11.51 -16.48
CA ASP A 11 -6.81 -11.98 -17.31
C ASP A 11 -5.97 -10.75 -17.74
N GLU A 12 -4.91 -10.46 -17.00
CA GLU A 12 -3.93 -9.46 -17.40
C GLU A 12 -3.14 -10.10 -18.53
N GLY A 13 -3.43 -9.69 -19.75
CA GLY A 13 -2.78 -10.21 -20.95
C GLY A 13 -1.25 -10.23 -20.83
N PRO A 14 -0.55 -11.04 -21.60
CA PRO A 14 0.88 -11.28 -21.46
C PRO A 14 1.67 -9.98 -21.66
N GLY A 15 2.27 -9.47 -20.58
CA GLY A 15 3.24 -8.38 -20.65
C GLY A 15 3.14 -7.24 -19.63
N HIS A 16 2.15 -7.23 -18.74
CA HIS A 16 2.12 -6.24 -17.67
C HIS A 16 2.68 -6.81 -16.36
N MET A 17 3.90 -6.41 -16.03
CA MET A 17 4.49 -6.70 -14.71
C MET A 17 4.09 -5.58 -13.75
N ASN A 18 3.05 -5.82 -12.95
CA ASN A 18 2.65 -4.91 -11.88
C ASN A 18 3.47 -5.22 -10.62
N ILE A 19 4.17 -4.21 -10.10
CA ILE A 19 4.90 -4.31 -8.84
C ILE A 19 4.30 -3.36 -7.80
N HIS A 20 4.35 -3.75 -6.54
CA HIS A 20 3.99 -2.87 -5.42
C HIS A 20 5.05 -1.81 -5.17
N GLU A 21 4.67 -0.72 -4.50
CA GLU A 21 5.58 0.37 -4.14
C GLU A 21 6.82 -0.12 -3.37
N TYR A 22 6.66 -1.04 -2.40
CA TYR A 22 7.79 -1.57 -1.65
C TYR A 22 8.79 -2.34 -2.52
N GLN A 23 8.31 -3.03 -3.56
CA GLN A 23 9.15 -3.73 -4.53
C GLN A 23 9.91 -2.74 -5.42
N ALA A 24 9.22 -1.71 -5.92
CA ALA A 24 9.84 -0.65 -6.70
C ALA A 24 10.92 0.09 -5.90
N LYS A 25 10.66 0.44 -4.64
CA LYS A 25 11.63 1.08 -3.76
C LYS A 25 12.86 0.20 -3.48
N LYS A 26 12.66 -1.11 -3.37
CA LYS A 26 13.79 -2.05 -3.26
C LYS A 26 14.69 -1.97 -4.50
N LEU A 27 14.11 -2.03 -5.70
CA LEU A 27 14.85 -1.90 -6.96
C LEU A 27 15.57 -0.56 -7.07
N PHE A 28 14.92 0.54 -6.70
CA PHE A 28 15.55 1.86 -6.68
C PHE A 28 16.75 1.92 -5.75
N LYS A 29 16.62 1.36 -4.56
CA LYS A 29 17.71 1.30 -3.58
C LYS A 29 18.89 0.47 -4.11
N GLU A 30 18.63 -0.67 -4.74
CA GLU A 30 19.64 -1.51 -5.38
C GLU A 30 20.34 -0.79 -6.55
N ALA A 31 19.62 0.08 -7.26
CA ALA A 31 20.15 0.93 -8.32
C ALA A 31 20.85 2.22 -7.80
N GLY A 32 21.00 2.39 -6.49
CA GLY A 32 21.65 3.55 -5.89
C GLY A 32 20.79 4.82 -5.81
N VAL A 33 19.49 4.72 -6.09
CA VAL A 33 18.56 5.85 -5.91
C VAL A 33 18.23 6.01 -4.43
N ALA A 34 18.30 7.23 -3.93
CA ALA A 34 17.91 7.54 -2.56
C ALA A 34 16.40 7.33 -2.37
N VAL A 35 16.03 6.50 -1.42
CA VAL A 35 14.64 6.23 -1.02
C VAL A 35 14.52 6.29 0.49
N LEU A 36 13.34 6.65 1.00
CA LEU A 36 13.06 6.60 2.43
C LEU A 36 13.13 5.14 2.93
N ASN A 37 13.57 4.98 4.17
CA ASN A 37 13.55 3.67 4.80
C ASN A 37 12.11 3.21 5.04
N GLY A 38 11.82 1.98 4.71
CA GLY A 38 10.51 1.39 4.92
C GLY A 38 10.58 -0.12 4.95
N LEU A 39 9.54 -0.73 5.50
CA LEU A 39 9.43 -2.17 5.69
C LEU A 39 8.06 -2.66 5.20
N HIS A 40 8.09 -3.74 4.44
CA HIS A 40 6.88 -4.47 4.02
C HIS A 40 6.35 -5.34 5.16
N CYS A 41 5.05 -5.30 5.38
CA CYS A 41 4.36 -6.01 6.45
C CYS A 41 3.09 -6.70 5.90
N ARG A 42 2.75 -7.84 6.48
CA ARG A 42 1.55 -8.63 6.12
C ARG A 42 0.55 -8.76 7.26
N ASP A 43 0.91 -8.33 8.44
CA ASP A 43 0.09 -8.38 9.63
C ASP A 43 0.33 -7.16 10.51
N VAL A 44 -0.53 -6.97 11.49
CA VAL A 44 -0.51 -5.82 12.40
C VAL A 44 0.76 -5.80 13.25
N GLU A 45 1.18 -6.96 13.77
CA GLU A 45 2.38 -7.04 14.62
C GLU A 45 3.64 -6.75 13.82
N GLY A 46 3.69 -7.17 12.56
CA GLY A 46 4.76 -6.81 11.63
C GLY A 46 4.82 -5.31 11.36
N ALA A 47 3.67 -4.65 11.25
CA ALA A 47 3.62 -3.19 11.08
C ALA A 47 4.12 -2.44 12.32
N VAL A 48 3.75 -2.91 13.52
CA VAL A 48 4.24 -2.38 14.80
C VAL A 48 5.74 -2.61 14.96
N ALA A 49 6.23 -3.81 14.64
CA ALA A 49 7.66 -4.11 14.65
C ALA A 49 8.45 -3.23 13.67
N ALA A 50 7.87 -2.95 12.50
CA ALA A 50 8.44 -2.04 11.51
C ALA A 50 8.57 -0.61 12.07
N TYR A 51 7.54 -0.09 12.72
CA TYR A 51 7.56 1.21 13.38
C TYR A 51 8.71 1.32 14.39
N ARG A 52 8.82 0.35 15.28
CA ARG A 52 9.90 0.29 16.29
C ARG A 52 11.28 0.27 15.64
N LYS A 53 11.44 -0.54 14.59
CA LYS A 53 12.70 -0.70 13.88
C LYS A 53 13.11 0.56 13.10
N LEU A 54 12.16 1.29 12.54
CA LEU A 54 12.43 2.54 11.82
C LEU A 54 12.86 3.66 12.75
N GLY A 55 12.32 3.73 13.97
CA GLY A 55 12.76 4.68 15.00
C GLY A 55 12.59 6.17 14.63
N SER A 56 11.78 6.47 13.60
CA SER A 56 11.65 7.84 13.08
C SER A 56 10.61 8.69 13.82
N GLY A 57 9.86 8.11 14.78
CA GLY A 57 8.79 8.79 15.50
C GLY A 57 7.54 9.06 14.66
N VAL A 58 7.69 9.38 13.39
CA VAL A 58 6.61 9.57 12.42
C VAL A 58 6.79 8.59 11.28
N VAL A 59 5.73 7.85 10.93
CA VAL A 59 5.74 6.92 9.80
C VAL A 59 4.47 7.07 8.96
N ALA A 60 4.56 6.69 7.68
CA ALA A 60 3.41 6.50 6.82
C ALA A 60 3.07 5.01 6.75
N VAL A 61 1.84 4.64 7.10
CA VAL A 61 1.27 3.31 6.92
C VAL A 61 0.52 3.29 5.60
N LYS A 62 1.00 2.52 4.62
CA LYS A 62 0.54 2.57 3.24
C LYS A 62 0.00 1.22 2.78
N SER A 63 -1.27 1.15 2.43
CA SER A 63 -1.83 -0.01 1.73
C SER A 63 -1.07 -0.30 0.44
N GLN A 64 -0.85 -1.57 0.13
CA GLN A 64 -0.18 -1.98 -1.10
C GLN A 64 -1.17 -2.73 -1.99
N ILE A 65 -1.56 -2.11 -3.09
CA ILE A 65 -2.40 -2.67 -4.15
C ILE A 65 -1.83 -2.25 -5.51
N HIS A 66 -2.20 -2.95 -6.57
CA HIS A 66 -1.84 -2.61 -7.95
C HIS A 66 -2.80 -1.57 -8.54
N ALA A 67 -2.96 -0.43 -7.85
CA ALA A 67 -3.70 0.72 -8.33
C ALA A 67 -3.24 1.99 -7.63
N GLY A 68 -3.42 3.12 -8.29
CA GLY A 68 -3.17 4.43 -7.73
C GLY A 68 -4.36 4.99 -6.94
N GLY A 69 -4.21 6.22 -6.42
CA GLY A 69 -5.28 6.93 -5.72
C GLY A 69 -5.54 6.46 -4.28
N ARG A 70 -4.67 5.63 -3.71
CA ARG A 70 -4.82 5.05 -2.37
C ARG A 70 -5.04 6.08 -1.27
N GLY A 71 -4.36 7.23 -1.33
CA GLY A 71 -4.50 8.30 -0.33
C GLY A 71 -5.91 8.90 -0.26
N LYS A 72 -6.64 8.89 -1.36
CA LYS A 72 -8.02 9.39 -1.49
C LYS A 72 -9.05 8.26 -1.59
N GLY A 73 -8.64 7.01 -1.47
CA GLY A 73 -9.52 5.85 -1.53
C GLY A 73 -10.37 5.72 -0.27
N THR A 74 -11.36 4.85 -0.32
CA THR A 74 -12.19 4.49 0.84
C THR A 74 -12.00 3.02 1.16
N LEU A 75 -11.72 2.70 2.41
CA LEU A 75 -11.66 1.34 2.93
C LEU A 75 -13.04 0.90 3.36
N VAL A 76 -13.44 -0.26 2.89
CA VAL A 76 -14.73 -0.88 3.17
C VAL A 76 -14.56 -2.33 3.62
N ASP A 77 -15.48 -2.81 4.41
CA ASP A 77 -15.55 -4.22 4.79
C ASP A 77 -15.73 -5.10 3.54
N PRO A 78 -14.99 -6.20 3.40
CA PRO A 78 -15.05 -7.04 2.21
C PRO A 78 -16.40 -7.75 1.99
N VAL A 79 -17.20 -7.91 3.05
CA VAL A 79 -18.47 -8.64 3.01
C VAL A 79 -19.66 -7.67 3.04
N THR A 80 -19.73 -6.80 4.05
CA THR A 80 -20.85 -5.86 4.22
C THR A 80 -20.76 -4.64 3.33
N ARG A 81 -19.58 -4.33 2.82
CA ARG A 81 -19.25 -3.10 2.07
C ARG A 81 -19.46 -1.81 2.88
N GLU A 82 -19.62 -1.92 4.18
CA GLU A 82 -19.68 -0.77 5.06
C GLU A 82 -18.34 -0.04 5.09
N LYS A 83 -18.41 1.28 5.11
CA LYS A 83 -17.22 2.12 5.19
C LYS A 83 -16.52 1.95 6.53
N ILE A 84 -15.22 1.71 6.50
CA ILE A 84 -14.34 1.60 7.67
C ILE A 84 -13.56 2.90 7.88
N MET A 85 -12.90 3.38 6.81
CA MET A 85 -11.99 4.52 6.92
C MET A 85 -11.76 5.18 5.57
N ASP A 86 -11.51 6.48 5.56
CA ASP A 86 -11.02 7.18 4.37
C ASP A 86 -9.49 7.12 4.30
N GLY A 87 -8.98 6.93 3.09
CA GLY A 87 -7.56 6.91 2.79
C GLY A 87 -6.85 5.61 3.18
N GLY A 88 -6.18 4.99 2.22
CA GLY A 88 -5.31 3.83 2.42
C GLY A 88 -3.84 4.20 2.68
N VAL A 89 -3.56 5.47 2.94
CA VAL A 89 -2.24 6.00 3.35
C VAL A 89 -2.48 6.90 4.56
N LYS A 90 -1.87 6.53 5.70
CA LYS A 90 -2.06 7.22 6.98
C LYS A 90 -0.74 7.57 7.62
N ILE A 91 -0.67 8.77 8.20
CA ILE A 91 0.47 9.19 9.02
C ILE A 91 0.22 8.77 10.46
N ALA A 92 1.12 7.99 11.01
CA ALA A 92 1.12 7.51 12.38
C ALA A 92 2.21 8.23 13.17
N LEU A 93 1.86 8.71 14.35
CA LEU A 93 2.74 9.46 15.25
C LEU A 93 3.25 8.61 16.43
N ASN A 94 2.66 7.44 16.61
CA ASN A 94 2.97 6.52 17.69
C ASN A 94 2.58 5.09 17.29
N GLU A 95 2.91 4.14 18.17
CA GLU A 95 2.65 2.72 17.94
C GLU A 95 1.16 2.38 17.88
N ASP A 96 0.35 3.04 18.70
CA ASP A 96 -1.10 2.80 18.74
C ASP A 96 -1.76 3.25 17.44
N ASP A 97 -1.32 4.35 16.85
CA ASP A 97 -1.75 4.79 15.52
C ASP A 97 -1.42 3.74 14.47
N VAL A 98 -0.18 3.20 14.48
CA VAL A 98 0.25 2.16 13.53
C VAL A 98 -0.63 0.93 13.67
N ARG A 99 -0.87 0.46 14.89
CA ARG A 99 -1.72 -0.69 15.19
C ARG A 99 -3.14 -0.46 14.68
N ASN A 100 -3.71 0.68 15.01
CA ASN A 100 -5.07 1.05 14.59
C ASN A 100 -5.20 1.12 13.06
N PHE A 101 -4.28 1.79 12.38
CA PHE A 101 -4.32 1.91 10.92
C PHE A 101 -4.07 0.55 10.24
N ALA A 102 -3.11 -0.24 10.71
CA ALA A 102 -2.84 -1.57 10.17
C ALA A 102 -4.07 -2.49 10.31
N THR A 103 -4.75 -2.45 11.46
CA THR A 103 -5.98 -3.22 11.71
C THR A 103 -7.10 -2.82 10.76
N ASN A 104 -7.28 -1.52 10.52
CA ASN A 104 -8.35 -1.02 9.65
C ASN A 104 -8.06 -1.17 8.16
N ILE A 105 -6.79 -1.34 7.77
CA ILE A 105 -6.38 -1.46 6.36
C ILE A 105 -6.28 -2.91 5.92
N LEU A 106 -5.61 -3.76 6.70
CA LEU A 106 -5.39 -5.17 6.33
C LEU A 106 -6.69 -5.97 6.34
N GLY A 107 -6.86 -6.80 5.31
CA GLY A 107 -8.03 -7.65 5.16
C GLY A 107 -9.29 -6.90 4.67
N ASN A 108 -9.21 -5.60 4.49
CA ASN A 108 -10.30 -4.78 3.97
C ASN A 108 -10.07 -4.40 2.51
N VAL A 109 -11.13 -3.98 1.84
CA VAL A 109 -11.11 -3.60 0.43
C VAL A 109 -10.93 -2.10 0.32
N ILE A 110 -9.97 -1.66 -0.47
CA ILE A 110 -9.82 -0.23 -0.81
C ILE A 110 -10.43 0.05 -2.18
N VAL A 111 -11.33 1.01 -2.22
CA VAL A 111 -11.97 1.53 -3.43
C VAL A 111 -11.30 2.86 -3.79
N THR A 112 -10.81 2.96 -5.03
CA THR A 112 -10.19 4.17 -5.58
C THR A 112 -10.74 4.45 -6.97
N ASN A 113 -10.42 5.61 -7.53
CA ASN A 113 -10.80 5.92 -8.92
C ASN A 113 -10.22 4.95 -9.96
N GLN A 114 -9.18 4.18 -9.60
CA GLN A 114 -8.52 3.25 -10.50
C GLN A 114 -8.92 1.78 -10.29
N THR A 115 -9.56 1.45 -9.16
CA THR A 115 -9.98 0.07 -8.87
C THR A 115 -11.40 -0.23 -9.33
N GLY A 116 -12.18 0.79 -9.70
CA GLY A 116 -13.61 0.65 -9.84
C GLY A 116 -14.32 0.39 -8.49
N ASP A 117 -15.64 0.17 -8.53
CA ASP A 117 -16.48 0.00 -7.33
C ASP A 117 -16.17 -1.29 -6.56
N ASP A 118 -15.65 -2.32 -7.23
CA ASP A 118 -15.26 -3.58 -6.60
C ASP A 118 -14.09 -3.38 -5.63
N GLY A 119 -13.20 -2.43 -5.93
CA GLY A 119 -12.02 -2.16 -5.13
C GLY A 119 -10.97 -3.29 -5.21
N LYS A 120 -9.99 -3.22 -4.33
CA LYS A 120 -8.93 -4.24 -4.20
C LYS A 120 -8.72 -4.60 -2.73
N LEU A 121 -8.67 -5.90 -2.44
CA LEU A 121 -8.35 -6.41 -1.11
C LEU A 121 -6.91 -6.05 -0.72
N VAL A 122 -6.71 -5.52 0.48
CA VAL A 122 -5.39 -5.14 0.98
C VAL A 122 -4.80 -6.25 1.83
N ASN A 123 -3.81 -6.95 1.27
CA ASN A 123 -3.07 -8.02 1.95
C ASN A 123 -1.67 -7.60 2.40
N ASN A 124 -1.24 -6.42 2.02
CA ASN A 124 0.11 -5.95 2.24
C ASN A 124 0.11 -4.48 2.66
N LEU A 125 0.99 -4.15 3.60
CA LEU A 125 1.31 -2.79 4.02
C LEU A 125 2.78 -2.48 3.74
N TYR A 126 3.06 -1.21 3.56
CA TYR A 126 4.40 -0.66 3.61
C TYR A 126 4.44 0.43 4.67
N VAL A 127 5.25 0.22 5.71
CA VAL A 127 5.49 1.21 6.78
C VAL A 127 6.78 1.94 6.45
N GLU A 128 6.69 3.23 6.22
CA GLU A 128 7.78 4.06 5.73
C GLU A 128 8.07 5.21 6.69
N ALA A 129 9.35 5.49 6.93
CA ALA A 129 9.77 6.62 7.74
C ALA A 129 9.25 7.94 7.16
N GLY A 130 8.76 8.83 8.02
CA GLY A 130 8.36 10.17 7.62
C GLY A 130 9.56 11.03 7.21
N CYS A 131 9.30 12.05 6.42
CA CYS A 131 10.26 13.09 6.07
C CYS A 131 9.55 14.44 5.94
N ASP A 132 10.30 15.51 6.08
CA ASP A 132 9.83 16.85 5.76
C ASP A 132 9.89 17.06 4.24
N ILE A 133 8.71 17.14 3.62
CA ILE A 133 8.60 17.31 2.16
C ILE A 133 8.65 18.79 1.82
N ALA A 134 9.75 19.22 1.19
CA ALA A 134 9.89 20.59 0.70
C ALA A 134 9.17 20.79 -0.65
N HIS A 135 9.31 19.82 -1.56
CA HIS A 135 8.70 19.83 -2.90
C HIS A 135 8.34 18.42 -3.33
N GLU A 136 7.23 18.30 -4.07
CA GLU A 136 6.81 17.06 -4.73
C GLU A 136 6.88 17.24 -6.24
N TYR A 137 7.46 16.27 -6.93
CA TYR A 137 7.55 16.24 -8.39
C TYR A 137 6.93 14.96 -8.91
N TYR A 138 6.19 15.09 -10.03
CA TYR A 138 5.78 13.93 -10.80
C TYR A 138 6.82 13.58 -11.83
N LEU A 139 7.30 12.35 -11.84
CA LEU A 139 8.21 11.81 -12.83
C LEU A 139 7.65 10.50 -13.39
N ALA A 140 7.57 10.40 -14.71
CA ALA A 140 7.23 9.17 -15.41
C ALA A 140 8.24 8.87 -16.51
N VAL A 141 8.58 7.60 -16.68
CA VAL A 141 9.37 7.10 -17.81
C VAL A 141 8.50 6.12 -18.57
N LEU A 142 8.28 6.39 -19.85
CA LEU A 142 7.44 5.61 -20.73
C LEU A 142 8.29 5.03 -21.87
N VAL A 143 7.99 3.79 -22.27
CA VAL A 143 8.55 3.21 -23.49
C VAL A 143 7.59 3.52 -24.63
N ASP A 144 8.03 4.34 -25.56
CA ASP A 144 7.33 4.57 -26.81
C ASP A 144 7.68 3.45 -27.79
N ARG A 145 6.66 2.78 -28.32
CA ARG A 145 6.79 1.71 -29.33
C ARG A 145 6.35 2.22 -30.71
N ALA A 146 6.69 3.48 -31.04
CA ALA A 146 6.44 4.01 -32.37
C ALA A 146 7.18 3.23 -33.46
#